data_fc6b981329f0549ee72d5b45d8b9feef
#
_entry.id   fc6b981329f0549ee72d5b45d8b9feef
#
_cell.length_a   1.000
_cell.length_b   1.000
_cell.length_c   1.000
_cell.angle_alpha   90.00
_cell.angle_beta   90.00
_cell.angle_gamma   90.00
#
_symmetry.space_group_name_H-M   'P 1'
#
loop_
_entity.id
_entity.type
_entity.pdbx_description
1 polymer ?
#
loop_
_entity_poly.entity_id
_entity_poly.type
_entity_poly.pdbx_seq_one_letter_code
_entity_poly.pdbx_strand_id
1 'polypeptide(L)'
;MPAKGPLQSVQVFGRKKTATAVAHCKRGNGLIKVNGRPLEMVEPATLQYKLLEPVLLLGKDRFAGVDIRVRVKGGGHVAQIYAIRQAISKSLVAYYQKCKLSLAFCHVTICFFSFFFNDFLIKMSYADVDEASKKEIKDILIQYDRTLLVADPRRCESKKFGGPGARARYQKSYR
;
A
#
# COMPACT_ATOMS: atom_id res chain seq x y z
N MET A 1 2.46 -32.92 -11.52
CA MET A 1 1.90 -31.57 -11.63
C MET A 1 3.05 -30.57 -11.50
N PRO A 2 3.27 -29.64 -12.41
CA PRO A 2 4.34 -28.68 -12.30
C PRO A 2 4.12 -27.82 -11.05
N ALA A 3 5.15 -27.69 -10.22
CA ALA A 3 5.11 -26.84 -9.04
C ALA A 3 4.82 -25.40 -9.46
N LYS A 4 3.69 -24.83 -9.01
CA LYS A 4 3.39 -23.42 -9.22
C LYS A 4 4.51 -22.60 -8.58
N GLY A 5 5.24 -21.84 -9.39
CA GLY A 5 6.26 -20.91 -8.90
C GLY A 5 5.71 -19.97 -7.80
N PRO A 6 6.56 -19.36 -6.99
CA PRO A 6 6.13 -18.52 -5.88
C PRO A 6 5.23 -17.39 -6.40
N LEU A 7 4.00 -17.33 -5.86
CA LEU A 7 3.04 -16.29 -6.21
C LEU A 7 3.63 -14.92 -5.85
N GLN A 8 3.67 -14.03 -6.82
CA GLN A 8 4.14 -12.67 -6.61
C GLN A 8 3.28 -11.96 -5.57
N SER A 9 3.90 -11.57 -4.48
CA SER A 9 3.24 -10.82 -3.41
C SER A 9 4.13 -9.70 -2.89
N VAL A 10 3.50 -8.62 -2.42
CA VAL A 10 4.17 -7.46 -1.85
C VAL A 10 3.53 -7.13 -0.52
N GLN A 11 4.34 -6.80 0.47
CA GLN A 11 3.87 -6.33 1.76
C GLN A 11 4.41 -4.94 2.01
N VAL A 12 3.51 -4.01 2.37
CA VAL A 12 3.84 -2.61 2.68
C VAL A 12 3.08 -2.13 3.89
N PHE A 13 3.51 -1.04 4.48
CA PHE A 13 2.83 -0.44 5.62
C PHE A 13 2.52 1.04 5.42
N GLY A 14 1.42 1.48 6.02
CA GLY A 14 1.04 2.87 6.20
C GLY A 14 0.97 3.23 7.68
N ARG A 15 1.29 4.46 8.03
CA ARG A 15 1.27 4.95 9.41
C ARG A 15 0.67 6.34 9.52
N LYS A 16 -0.18 6.53 10.53
CA LYS A 16 -0.68 7.85 10.94
C LYS A 16 -0.76 7.92 12.45
N LYS A 17 0.02 8.82 13.07
CA LYS A 17 0.18 8.89 14.53
C LYS A 17 0.56 7.51 15.08
N THR A 18 -0.24 6.92 15.97
CA THR A 18 -0.02 5.59 16.56
C THR A 18 -0.68 4.45 15.76
N ALA A 19 -1.54 4.76 14.77
CA ALA A 19 -2.16 3.76 13.90
C ALA A 19 -1.15 3.23 12.89
N THR A 20 -1.11 1.90 12.73
CA THR A 20 -0.30 1.21 11.73
C THR A 20 -1.19 0.26 10.94
N ALA A 21 -1.15 0.40 9.61
CA ALA A 21 -1.82 -0.49 8.66
C ALA A 21 -0.77 -1.26 7.87
N VAL A 22 -0.93 -2.57 7.76
CA VAL A 22 -0.08 -3.43 6.93
C VAL A 22 -0.94 -3.96 5.79
N ALA A 23 -0.56 -3.66 4.54
CA ALA A 23 -1.21 -4.15 3.35
C ALA A 23 -0.38 -5.29 2.74
N HIS A 24 -1.04 -6.39 2.47
CA HIS A 24 -0.52 -7.52 1.72
C HIS A 24 -1.23 -7.57 0.37
N CYS A 25 -0.48 -7.34 -0.68
CA CYS A 25 -0.92 -7.26 -2.06
C CYS A 25 -0.43 -8.50 -2.82
N LYS A 26 -1.33 -9.16 -3.55
CA LYS A 26 -1.05 -10.30 -4.40
C LYS A 26 -1.87 -10.24 -5.68
N ARG A 27 -1.51 -10.99 -6.69
CA ARG A 27 -2.34 -11.16 -7.89
C ARG A 27 -3.70 -11.77 -7.51
N GLY A 28 -4.80 -11.22 -8.03
CA GLY A 28 -6.16 -11.65 -7.70
C GLY A 28 -7.22 -11.02 -8.60
N ASN A 29 -8.40 -10.83 -8.06
CA ASN A 29 -9.62 -10.40 -8.77
C ASN A 29 -10.10 -9.00 -8.36
N GLY A 30 -9.24 -8.15 -7.82
CA GLY A 30 -9.60 -6.79 -7.42
C GLY A 30 -10.23 -6.67 -6.03
N LEU A 31 -10.05 -7.66 -5.17
CA LEU A 31 -10.70 -7.69 -3.87
C LEU A 31 -9.88 -6.93 -2.81
N ILE A 32 -10.46 -5.85 -2.26
CA ILE A 32 -9.83 -5.07 -1.18
C ILE A 32 -10.58 -5.34 0.13
N LYS A 33 -9.87 -5.89 1.13
CA LYS A 33 -10.42 -6.19 2.46
C LYS A 33 -9.61 -5.54 3.56
N VAL A 34 -10.30 -4.96 4.55
CA VAL A 34 -9.70 -4.37 5.76
C VAL A 34 -10.16 -5.18 6.98
N ASN A 35 -9.22 -5.79 7.71
CA ASN A 35 -9.53 -6.68 8.84
C ASN A 35 -10.60 -7.75 8.52
N GLY A 36 -10.60 -8.26 7.28
CA GLY A 36 -11.58 -9.27 6.83
C GLY A 36 -12.90 -8.71 6.29
N ARG A 37 -13.19 -7.42 6.50
CA ARG A 37 -14.38 -6.73 6.00
C ARG A 37 -14.09 -5.98 4.68
N PRO A 38 -15.06 -5.81 3.78
CA PRO A 38 -14.91 -4.97 2.60
C PRO A 38 -14.77 -3.49 3.01
N LEU A 39 -14.27 -2.65 2.10
CA LEU A 39 -14.06 -1.21 2.35
C LEU A 39 -15.34 -0.47 2.78
N GLU A 40 -16.48 -0.91 2.27
CA GLU A 40 -17.79 -0.29 2.52
C GLU A 40 -18.28 -0.47 3.96
N MET A 41 -17.77 -1.46 4.68
CA MET A 41 -18.14 -1.74 6.08
C MET A 41 -17.16 -1.16 7.10
N VAL A 42 -16.25 -0.29 6.68
CA VAL A 42 -15.27 0.32 7.59
C VAL A 42 -15.88 1.55 8.25
N GLU A 43 -15.88 1.58 9.56
CA GLU A 43 -16.32 2.72 10.38
C GLU A 43 -15.20 3.76 10.54
N PRO A 44 -15.51 5.08 10.56
CA PRO A 44 -16.83 5.71 10.42
C PRO A 44 -17.25 5.89 8.95
N ALA A 45 -18.54 5.76 8.69
CA ALA A 45 -19.14 5.91 7.35
C ALA A 45 -18.82 7.26 6.70
N THR A 46 -18.75 8.33 7.49
CA THR A 46 -18.40 9.69 7.02
C THR A 46 -17.04 9.81 6.36
N LEU A 47 -16.11 8.89 6.64
CA LEU A 47 -14.75 8.90 6.09
C LEU A 47 -14.48 7.78 5.07
N GLN A 48 -15.50 7.03 4.67
CA GLN A 48 -15.36 5.97 3.67
C GLN A 48 -14.84 6.50 2.33
N TYR A 49 -15.25 7.71 1.94
CA TYR A 49 -14.75 8.35 0.72
C TYR A 49 -13.23 8.53 0.73
N LYS A 50 -12.63 8.75 1.92
CA LYS A 50 -11.17 8.83 2.07
C LYS A 50 -10.47 7.50 1.79
N LEU A 51 -11.12 6.38 2.08
CA LEU A 51 -10.59 5.05 1.75
C LEU A 51 -10.68 4.76 0.25
N LEU A 52 -11.72 5.29 -0.41
CA LEU A 52 -11.96 5.10 -1.84
C LEU A 52 -11.12 6.04 -2.71
N GLU A 53 -10.58 7.14 -2.16
CA GLU A 53 -9.76 8.10 -2.92
C GLU A 53 -8.70 7.45 -3.82
N PRO A 54 -7.82 6.53 -3.35
CA PRO A 54 -6.82 5.93 -4.22
C PRO A 54 -7.43 5.15 -5.39
N VAL A 55 -8.59 4.51 -5.15
CA VAL A 55 -9.30 3.73 -6.18
C VAL A 55 -9.96 4.64 -7.21
N LEU A 56 -10.52 5.76 -6.77
CA LEU A 56 -11.16 6.75 -7.64
C LEU A 56 -10.13 7.51 -8.50
N LEU A 57 -8.98 7.85 -7.92
CA LEU A 57 -7.91 8.58 -8.61
C LEU A 57 -7.26 7.75 -9.72
N LEU A 58 -7.00 6.48 -9.45
CA LEU A 58 -6.27 5.60 -10.37
C LEU A 58 -7.17 4.82 -11.33
N GLY A 59 -8.47 4.80 -11.04
CA GLY A 59 -9.45 3.96 -11.74
C GLY A 59 -9.50 2.53 -11.22
N LYS A 60 -10.67 1.90 -11.33
CA LYS A 60 -10.91 0.51 -10.88
C LYS A 60 -10.11 -0.52 -11.68
N ASP A 61 -9.83 -0.23 -12.92
CA ASP A 61 -9.15 -1.15 -13.85
C ASP A 61 -7.74 -1.51 -13.36
N ARG A 62 -7.04 -0.53 -12.79
CA ARG A 62 -5.70 -0.75 -12.23
C ARG A 62 -5.69 -1.63 -10.97
N PHE A 63 -6.83 -1.78 -10.31
CA PHE A 63 -7.00 -2.69 -9.16
C PHE A 63 -7.59 -4.05 -9.53
N ALA A 64 -8.16 -4.22 -10.72
CA ALA A 64 -8.87 -5.43 -11.13
C ALA A 64 -8.02 -6.71 -11.06
N GLY A 65 -6.72 -6.61 -11.31
CA GLY A 65 -5.79 -7.76 -11.28
C GLY A 65 -5.15 -8.03 -9.92
N VAL A 66 -5.54 -7.32 -8.84
CA VAL A 66 -4.79 -7.30 -7.58
C VAL A 66 -5.71 -7.45 -6.37
N ASP A 67 -5.43 -8.42 -5.50
CA ASP A 67 -6.08 -8.55 -4.19
C ASP A 67 -5.26 -7.88 -3.11
N ILE A 68 -5.87 -6.96 -2.35
CA ILE A 68 -5.23 -6.24 -1.25
C ILE A 68 -5.91 -6.59 0.07
N ARG A 69 -5.15 -7.15 0.99
CA ARG A 69 -5.61 -7.44 2.36
C ARG A 69 -4.89 -6.53 3.33
N VAL A 70 -5.64 -5.70 4.03
CA VAL A 70 -5.11 -4.74 5.00
C VAL A 70 -5.43 -5.18 6.41
N ARG A 71 -4.42 -5.19 7.28
CA ARG A 71 -4.58 -5.36 8.73
C ARG A 71 -4.18 -4.07 9.42
N VAL A 72 -5.04 -3.59 10.31
CA VAL A 72 -4.84 -2.31 11.01
C VAL A 72 -4.86 -2.54 12.51
N LYS A 73 -3.95 -1.88 13.22
CA LYS A 73 -3.86 -1.88 14.67
C LYS A 73 -3.44 -0.50 15.20
N GLY A 74 -3.89 -0.20 16.43
CA GLY A 74 -3.53 1.01 17.17
C GLY A 74 -4.19 2.29 16.68
N GLY A 75 -4.03 3.35 17.43
CA GLY A 75 -4.59 4.67 17.14
C GLY A 75 -6.10 4.77 17.24
N GLY A 76 -6.64 5.91 16.83
CA GLY A 76 -8.08 6.16 16.74
C GLY A 76 -8.64 5.87 15.35
N HIS A 77 -9.96 5.82 15.22
CA HIS A 77 -10.68 5.49 13.97
C HIS A 77 -10.22 6.34 12.78
N VAL A 78 -10.13 7.66 12.94
CA VAL A 78 -9.67 8.56 11.87
C VAL A 78 -8.23 8.26 11.45
N ALA A 79 -7.32 8.07 12.42
CA ALA A 79 -5.92 7.76 12.13
C ALA A 79 -5.76 6.40 11.41
N GLN A 80 -6.60 5.42 11.76
CA GLN A 80 -6.64 4.12 11.08
C GLN A 80 -7.01 4.28 9.60
N ILE A 81 -8.03 5.07 9.28
CA ILE A 81 -8.46 5.32 7.90
C ILE A 81 -7.33 5.93 7.07
N TYR A 82 -6.63 6.94 7.59
CA TYR A 82 -5.49 7.54 6.90
C TYR A 82 -4.32 6.55 6.73
N ALA A 83 -4.09 5.69 7.70
CA ALA A 83 -3.07 4.64 7.58
C ALA A 83 -3.44 3.59 6.52
N ILE A 84 -4.72 3.18 6.44
CA ILE A 84 -5.24 2.26 5.42
C ILE A 84 -5.09 2.86 4.03
N ARG A 85 -5.55 4.10 3.84
CA ARG A 85 -5.45 4.85 2.58
C ARG A 85 -4.01 4.86 2.06
N GLN A 86 -3.06 5.17 2.93
CA GLN A 86 -1.64 5.15 2.59
C GLN A 86 -1.13 3.75 2.25
N ALA A 87 -1.55 2.73 3.01
CA ALA A 87 -1.13 1.35 2.77
C ALA A 87 -1.63 0.82 1.41
N ILE A 88 -2.88 1.14 1.01
CA ILE A 88 -3.44 0.78 -0.30
C ILE A 88 -2.65 1.44 -1.43
N SER A 89 -2.42 2.75 -1.36
CA SER A 89 -1.66 3.48 -2.39
C SER A 89 -0.24 2.96 -2.56
N LYS A 90 0.48 2.76 -1.46
CA LYS A 90 1.83 2.19 -1.47
C LYS A 90 1.87 0.76 -1.99
N SER A 91 0.87 -0.07 -1.65
CA SER A 91 0.84 -1.48 -2.07
C SER A 91 0.72 -1.61 -3.58
N LEU A 92 -0.10 -0.76 -4.20
CA LEU A 92 -0.25 -0.75 -5.65
C LEU A 92 1.06 -0.31 -6.34
N VAL A 93 1.64 0.81 -5.92
CA VAL A 93 2.92 1.30 -6.47
C VAL A 93 4.02 0.24 -6.34
N ALA A 94 4.15 -0.37 -5.16
CA ALA A 94 5.17 -1.40 -4.91
C ALA A 94 4.91 -2.69 -5.72
N TYR A 95 3.64 -3.07 -5.93
CA TYR A 95 3.26 -4.22 -6.74
C TYR A 95 3.69 -4.02 -8.19
N TYR A 96 3.37 -2.89 -8.80
CA TYR A 96 3.79 -2.59 -10.17
C TYR A 96 5.31 -2.44 -10.31
N GLN A 97 6.02 -1.93 -9.30
CA GLN A 97 7.47 -1.87 -9.30
C GLN A 97 8.12 -3.27 -9.24
N LYS A 98 7.57 -4.17 -8.41
CA LYS A 98 8.10 -5.54 -8.25
C LYS A 98 7.87 -6.40 -9.48
N CYS A 99 6.81 -6.18 -10.25
CA CYS A 99 6.55 -6.88 -11.49
C CYS A 99 7.74 -6.83 -12.45
N LYS A 100 8.50 -5.75 -12.47
CA LYS A 100 9.67 -5.57 -13.34
C LYS A 100 10.89 -6.40 -12.94
N LEU A 101 11.18 -6.48 -11.64
CA LEU A 101 12.36 -7.21 -11.14
C LEU A 101 12.26 -8.71 -11.43
N SER A 102 11.07 -9.27 -11.37
CA SER A 102 10.82 -10.69 -11.69
C SER A 102 11.00 -10.99 -13.19
N LEU A 103 10.60 -10.06 -14.08
CA LEU A 103 10.76 -10.21 -15.53
C LEU A 103 12.21 -10.04 -15.98
N ALA A 104 12.94 -9.07 -15.43
CA ALA A 104 14.36 -8.86 -15.77
C ALA A 104 15.21 -10.08 -15.37
N PHE A 105 14.93 -10.71 -14.25
CA PHE A 105 15.64 -11.91 -13.81
C PHE A 105 15.30 -13.14 -14.69
N CYS A 106 14.05 -13.23 -15.16
CA CYS A 106 13.62 -14.27 -16.09
C CYS A 106 14.25 -14.12 -17.47
N HIS A 107 14.42 -12.86 -17.95
CA HIS A 107 15.00 -12.59 -19.26
C HIS A 107 16.49 -12.96 -19.34
N VAL A 108 17.25 -12.73 -18.27
CA VAL A 108 18.67 -13.11 -18.20
C VAL A 108 18.84 -14.63 -18.17
N THR A 109 17.97 -15.36 -17.45
CA THR A 109 18.01 -16.83 -17.43
C THR A 109 17.51 -17.47 -18.73
N ILE A 110 16.53 -16.86 -19.40
CA ILE A 110 15.99 -17.37 -20.69
C ILE A 110 16.96 -17.11 -21.82
N CYS A 111 17.67 -15.98 -21.86
CA CYS A 111 18.71 -15.73 -22.85
C CYS A 111 19.85 -16.74 -22.79
N PHE A 112 20.19 -17.28 -21.63
CA PHE A 112 21.22 -18.31 -21.50
C PHE A 112 20.74 -19.70 -21.95
N PHE A 113 19.43 -19.97 -21.93
CA PHE A 113 18.84 -21.25 -22.32
C PHE A 113 18.30 -21.26 -23.76
N SER A 114 18.09 -20.09 -24.40
CA SER A 114 17.51 -19.95 -25.74
C SER A 114 18.47 -20.30 -26.88
N PHE A 115 19.71 -20.64 -26.58
CA PHE A 115 20.64 -21.16 -27.61
C PHE A 115 20.34 -22.62 -27.99
N PHE A 116 19.44 -23.31 -27.30
CA PHE A 116 19.22 -24.76 -27.52
C PHE A 116 17.80 -25.18 -27.88
N PHE A 117 16.82 -24.30 -27.93
CA PHE A 117 15.43 -24.72 -28.26
C PHE A 117 14.68 -23.63 -29.05
N ASN A 118 14.68 -23.77 -30.39
CA ASN A 118 13.75 -23.08 -31.27
C ASN A 118 12.33 -23.63 -31.05
N ASP A 119 11.33 -22.73 -31.11
CA ASP A 119 9.91 -22.98 -31.18
C ASP A 119 9.21 -23.53 -29.90
N PHE A 120 8.97 -22.63 -28.95
CA PHE A 120 7.65 -22.62 -28.29
C PHE A 120 7.36 -21.20 -27.73
N LEU A 121 6.75 -20.39 -28.56
CA LEU A 121 6.17 -19.08 -28.21
C LEU A 121 4.95 -19.28 -27.30
N ILE A 122 5.18 -19.52 -26.01
CA ILE A 122 4.15 -19.26 -25.03
C ILE A 122 4.14 -17.73 -24.83
N LYS A 123 3.30 -17.08 -25.64
CA LYS A 123 2.87 -15.70 -25.47
C LYS A 123 2.08 -15.63 -24.16
N MET A 124 2.75 -15.66 -23.03
CA MET A 124 2.16 -15.23 -21.79
C MET A 124 1.94 -13.73 -21.92
N SER A 125 0.72 -13.34 -22.22
CA SER A 125 0.22 -11.97 -22.14
C SER A 125 0.28 -11.52 -20.67
N TYR A 126 1.49 -11.26 -20.20
CA TYR A 126 1.68 -10.39 -19.05
C TYR A 126 1.54 -8.98 -19.62
N ALA A 127 0.54 -8.25 -19.17
CA ALA A 127 0.45 -6.84 -19.44
C ALA A 127 1.75 -6.20 -18.95
N ASP A 128 2.65 -5.93 -19.90
CA ASP A 128 3.83 -5.12 -19.67
C ASP A 128 3.32 -3.73 -19.30
N VAL A 129 3.24 -3.49 -18.00
CA VAL A 129 2.94 -2.14 -17.52
C VAL A 129 4.18 -1.32 -17.79
N ASP A 130 4.13 -0.50 -18.80
CA ASP A 130 5.19 0.37 -19.26
C ASP A 130 5.76 1.22 -18.11
N GLU A 131 7.05 1.55 -18.20
CA GLU A 131 7.67 2.42 -17.17
C GLU A 131 6.99 3.77 -17.04
N ALA A 132 6.46 4.28 -18.14
CA ALA A 132 5.66 5.49 -18.17
C ALA A 132 4.44 5.37 -17.28
N SER A 133 3.66 4.29 -17.39
CA SER A 133 2.47 4.05 -16.58
C SER A 133 2.78 3.91 -15.08
N LYS A 134 3.95 3.37 -14.71
CA LYS A 134 4.38 3.28 -13.30
C LYS A 134 4.72 4.62 -12.69
N LYS A 135 5.40 5.47 -13.46
CA LYS A 135 5.70 6.85 -13.07
C LYS A 135 4.41 7.65 -12.96
N GLU A 136 3.52 7.53 -13.95
CA GLU A 136 2.22 8.19 -13.97
C GLU A 136 1.39 7.88 -12.73
N ILE A 137 1.28 6.61 -12.31
CA ILE A 137 0.57 6.22 -11.09
C ILE A 137 1.12 6.95 -9.86
N LYS A 138 2.44 6.99 -9.73
CA LYS A 138 3.12 7.65 -8.61
C LYS A 138 2.89 9.16 -8.65
N ASP A 139 2.99 9.77 -9.82
CA ASP A 139 2.87 11.22 -10.01
C ASP A 139 1.44 11.70 -9.76
N ILE A 140 0.42 10.98 -10.23
CA ILE A 140 -0.99 11.25 -9.93
C ILE A 140 -1.24 11.25 -8.42
N LEU A 141 -0.74 10.24 -7.70
CA LEU A 141 -0.92 10.12 -6.25
C LEU A 141 -0.21 11.25 -5.49
N ILE A 142 1.00 11.64 -5.89
CA ILE A 142 1.76 12.71 -5.25
C ILE A 142 1.15 14.07 -5.52
N GLN A 143 0.67 14.30 -6.75
CA GLN A 143 0.05 15.55 -7.16
C GLN A 143 -1.25 15.81 -6.40
N TYR A 144 -2.04 14.77 -6.16
CA TYR A 144 -3.26 14.89 -5.37
C TYR A 144 -2.98 15.10 -3.87
N ASP A 145 -2.22 14.19 -3.26
CA ASP A 145 -1.86 14.27 -1.85
C ASP A 145 -0.57 13.48 -1.56
N ARG A 146 0.48 14.19 -1.18
CA ARG A 146 1.75 13.58 -0.81
C ARG A 146 1.62 12.54 0.32
N THR A 147 0.63 12.69 1.22
CA THR A 147 0.42 11.78 2.35
C THR A 147 -0.04 10.38 1.94
N LEU A 148 -0.47 10.18 0.69
CA LEU A 148 -0.78 8.86 0.14
C LEU A 148 0.45 7.95 0.06
N LEU A 149 1.62 8.53 -0.21
CA LEU A 149 2.86 7.78 -0.34
C LEU A 149 3.85 8.03 0.81
N VAL A 150 3.83 9.21 1.42
CA VAL A 150 4.77 9.60 2.49
C VAL A 150 4.02 9.66 3.82
N ALA A 151 4.54 8.98 4.85
CA ALA A 151 3.93 9.02 6.18
C ALA A 151 4.13 10.39 6.85
N ASP A 152 3.07 10.88 7.50
CA ASP A 152 3.11 12.10 8.30
C ASP A 152 3.99 11.88 9.55
N PRO A 153 5.06 12.69 9.78
CA PRO A 153 5.95 12.54 10.91
C PRO A 153 5.36 13.02 12.24
N ARG A 154 4.24 13.77 12.21
CA ARG A 154 3.66 14.35 13.43
C ARG A 154 3.27 13.29 14.44
N ARG A 155 3.81 13.40 15.66
CA ARG A 155 3.55 12.52 16.80
C ARG A 155 3.22 13.36 18.03
N CYS A 156 2.53 12.75 19.00
CA CYS A 156 2.31 13.35 20.29
C CYS A 156 3.62 13.45 21.06
N GLU A 157 3.89 14.63 21.64
CA GLU A 157 5.04 14.86 22.49
C GLU A 157 4.84 14.15 23.83
N SER A 158 5.90 13.53 24.35
CA SER A 158 5.85 12.81 25.62
C SER A 158 5.65 13.78 26.79
N LYS A 159 4.93 13.33 27.81
CA LYS A 159 4.82 14.01 29.09
C LYS A 159 6.22 14.23 29.69
N LYS A 160 6.47 15.43 30.25
CA LYS A 160 7.71 15.76 30.97
C LYS A 160 7.47 15.79 32.47
N PHE A 161 8.55 15.63 33.23
CA PHE A 161 8.48 15.74 34.68
C PHE A 161 8.03 17.14 35.12
N GLY A 162 7.31 17.24 36.25
CA GLY A 162 6.85 18.51 36.81
C GLY A 162 5.57 19.06 36.21
N GLY A 163 4.79 18.25 35.48
CA GLY A 163 3.51 18.67 34.92
C GLY A 163 2.63 17.51 34.48
N PRO A 164 1.33 17.74 34.20
CA PRO A 164 0.41 16.73 33.74
C PRO A 164 0.59 16.38 32.27
N GLY A 165 1.31 17.22 31.51
CA GLY A 165 1.52 17.06 30.06
C GLY A 165 2.91 17.42 29.61
N ALA A 166 3.08 17.49 28.28
CA ALA A 166 4.37 17.82 27.68
C ALA A 166 4.83 19.27 27.98
N ARG A 167 3.89 20.20 28.05
CA ARG A 167 4.14 21.63 28.25
C ARG A 167 3.45 22.20 29.49
N ALA A 168 2.35 21.63 29.94
CA ALA A 168 1.65 22.04 31.15
C ALA A 168 2.49 21.68 32.38
N ARG A 169 2.50 22.59 33.38
CA ARG A 169 3.18 22.43 34.66
C ARG A 169 2.16 22.42 35.79
N TYR A 170 2.48 21.73 36.89
CA TYR A 170 1.66 21.77 38.10
C TYR A 170 1.72 23.18 38.69
N GLN A 171 0.59 23.57 39.30
CA GLN A 171 0.49 24.85 40.00
C GLN A 171 1.47 24.87 41.18
N LYS A 172 2.25 25.92 41.28
CA LYS A 172 3.09 26.18 42.47
C LYS A 172 2.28 26.87 43.53
N SER A 173 2.34 26.37 44.78
CA SER A 173 1.87 27.10 45.92
C SER A 173 3.02 27.86 46.59
N TYR A 174 2.82 29.15 46.84
CA TYR A 174 3.74 29.95 47.59
C TYR A 174 3.20 30.06 49.02
N ARG A 175 3.90 29.49 49.96
CA ARG A 175 3.72 29.71 51.41
C ARG A 175 4.94 30.38 51.95
#